data_a9f79d76b938c1d16919840f57c0677e
#
_entry.id   a9f79d76b938c1d16919840f57c0677e
#
_cell.length_a   1.000
_cell.length_b   1.000
_cell.length_c   1.000
_cell.angle_alpha   90.00
_cell.angle_beta   90.00
_cell.angle_gamma   90.00
#
_symmetry.space_group_name_H-M   'P 1'
#
loop_
_entity.id
_entity.type
_entity.pdbx_description
1 polymer ?
#
loop_
_entity_poly.entity_id
_entity_poly.type
_entity_poly.pdbx_seq_one_letter_code
_entity_poly.pdbx_strand_id
1 'polypeptide(L)'
;MNGKVDSITKTERNRQVLFLDFDGVLHRFGAVRTRRGITSISPSVRLFEFAPILVECLAPHGNVEIVLSTSWVHHLGYLRAKKALPGALSERVVGATYHSRYFDARTWASKARGTQILRYVLTHRLTSWLAIDDEIIGFGEHLSHVVRCDENSGLGDVRTQTLLRTRLAEQFG
;
A
#
# COMPACT_ATOMS: atom_id res chain seq x y z
N MET A 1 7.85 -33.84 19.57
CA MET A 1 8.49 -32.52 19.25
C MET A 1 7.92 -31.88 17.97
N ASN A 2 6.60 -31.85 17.78
CA ASN A 2 6.01 -31.35 16.51
C ASN A 2 4.99 -30.20 16.67
N GLY A 3 4.94 -29.54 17.85
CA GLY A 3 3.89 -28.54 18.11
C GLY A 3 4.26 -27.06 17.81
N LYS A 4 5.53 -26.75 17.49
CA LYS A 4 5.99 -25.35 17.39
C LYS A 4 6.09 -24.82 15.96
N VAL A 5 6.12 -25.69 14.96
CA VAL A 5 6.23 -25.31 13.53
C VAL A 5 4.85 -24.96 12.96
N ASP A 6 3.79 -25.65 13.40
CA ASP A 6 2.43 -25.42 12.87
C ASP A 6 1.78 -24.11 13.37
N SER A 7 2.18 -23.61 14.55
CA SER A 7 1.61 -22.38 15.10
C SER A 7 2.13 -21.11 14.38
N ILE A 8 3.39 -21.12 13.95
CA ILE A 8 3.99 -19.98 13.21
C ILE A 8 3.37 -19.88 11.81
N THR A 9 3.18 -21.00 11.13
CA THR A 9 2.59 -21.03 9.78
C THR A 9 1.10 -20.66 9.76
N LYS A 10 0.37 -20.91 10.85
CA LYS A 10 -1.07 -20.59 10.95
C LYS A 10 -1.30 -19.09 11.19
N THR A 11 -0.45 -18.44 11.98
CA THR A 11 -0.50 -17.00 12.25
C THR A 11 -0.11 -16.19 11.01
N GLU A 12 0.89 -16.64 10.23
CA GLU A 12 1.28 -15.97 8.99
C GLU A 12 0.21 -16.05 7.89
N ARG A 13 -0.54 -17.16 7.80
CA ARG A 13 -1.61 -17.35 6.81
C ARG A 13 -2.85 -16.48 7.04
N ASN A 14 -3.03 -15.94 8.24
CA ASN A 14 -4.23 -15.19 8.62
C ASN A 14 -4.01 -13.68 8.69
N ARG A 15 -2.88 -13.18 8.15
CA ARG A 15 -2.61 -11.75 8.10
C ARG A 15 -3.53 -11.05 7.09
N GLN A 16 -4.12 -9.95 7.51
CA GLN A 16 -4.92 -9.05 6.67
C GLN A 16 -4.02 -7.90 6.22
N VAL A 17 -3.72 -7.80 4.94
CA VAL A 17 -2.73 -6.86 4.41
C VAL A 17 -3.34 -5.92 3.39
N LEU A 18 -3.20 -4.61 3.63
CA LEU A 18 -3.45 -3.57 2.65
C LEU A 18 -2.13 -3.09 2.04
N PHE A 19 -1.97 -3.28 0.74
CA PHE A 19 -0.89 -2.64 -0.04
C PHE A 19 -1.29 -1.22 -0.37
N LEU A 20 -0.43 -0.26 -0.03
CA LEU A 20 -0.74 1.16 -0.09
C LEU A 20 0.27 1.91 -0.95
N ASP A 21 -0.21 2.55 -2.01
CA ASP A 21 0.52 3.60 -2.73
C ASP A 21 0.21 4.98 -2.13
N PHE A 22 1.04 5.98 -2.46
CA PHE A 22 0.89 7.36 -1.98
C PHE A 22 0.42 8.30 -3.08
N ASP A 23 1.19 8.43 -4.16
CA ASP A 23 0.88 9.31 -5.28
C ASP A 23 -0.37 8.81 -6.01
N GLY A 24 -1.32 9.70 -6.31
CA GLY A 24 -2.58 9.32 -6.92
C GLY A 24 -3.54 8.56 -6.01
N VAL A 25 -3.21 8.35 -4.73
CA VAL A 25 -4.01 7.63 -3.73
C VAL A 25 -4.26 8.49 -2.50
N LEU A 26 -3.23 8.79 -1.70
CA LEU A 26 -3.34 9.59 -0.48
C LEU A 26 -3.26 11.10 -0.75
N HIS A 27 -2.85 11.48 -1.92
CA HIS A 27 -2.86 12.82 -2.48
C HIS A 27 -2.88 12.71 -4.00
N ARG A 28 -3.22 13.81 -4.67
CA ARG A 28 -3.22 13.89 -6.13
C ARG A 28 -1.82 13.66 -6.67
N PHE A 29 -1.72 13.09 -7.85
CA PHE A 29 -0.42 12.96 -8.51
C PHE A 29 0.24 14.33 -8.63
N GLY A 30 1.54 14.39 -8.32
CA GLY A 30 2.27 15.66 -8.36
C GLY A 30 3.24 15.86 -7.21
N ALA A 31 3.73 14.79 -6.60
CA ALA A 31 4.88 14.82 -5.72
C ALA A 31 6.18 14.68 -6.52
N VAL A 32 7.20 15.45 -6.15
CA VAL A 32 8.53 15.40 -6.76
C VAL A 32 9.62 15.27 -5.71
N ARG A 33 10.65 14.50 -6.07
CA ARG A 33 11.84 14.37 -5.23
C ARG A 33 12.75 15.57 -5.42
N THR A 34 13.14 16.17 -4.28
CA THR A 34 14.14 17.23 -4.22
C THR A 34 15.33 16.79 -3.36
N ARG A 35 16.37 17.61 -3.28
CA ARG A 35 17.48 17.38 -2.35
C ARG A 35 17.06 17.40 -0.88
N ARG A 36 15.94 18.03 -0.55
CA ARG A 36 15.39 18.16 0.80
C ARG A 36 14.34 17.10 1.14
N GLY A 37 13.99 16.21 0.19
CA GLY A 37 12.94 15.21 0.32
C GLY A 37 11.91 15.30 -0.79
N ILE A 38 10.70 14.83 -0.52
CA ILE A 38 9.58 14.91 -1.46
C ILE A 38 8.71 16.12 -1.12
N THR A 39 8.34 16.86 -2.13
CA THR A 39 7.47 18.04 -2.05
C THR A 39 6.43 18.01 -3.17
N SER A 40 5.36 18.79 -3.04
CA SER A 40 4.38 18.96 -4.12
C SER A 40 4.94 19.84 -5.25
N ILE A 41 4.53 19.55 -6.49
CA ILE A 41 4.89 20.37 -7.67
C ILE A 41 4.05 21.65 -7.77
N SER A 42 2.94 21.71 -7.04
CA SER A 42 1.98 22.82 -7.13
C SER A 42 1.34 23.08 -5.76
N PRO A 43 0.99 24.34 -5.46
CA PRO A 43 0.22 24.68 -4.26
C PRO A 43 -1.15 23.98 -4.18
N SER A 44 -1.69 23.52 -5.32
CA SER A 44 -2.97 22.79 -5.38
C SER A 44 -2.85 21.32 -4.94
N VAL A 45 -1.64 20.79 -4.81
CA VAL A 45 -1.38 19.42 -4.35
C VAL A 45 -0.83 19.47 -2.94
N ARG A 46 -1.62 19.02 -1.98
CA ARG A 46 -1.18 18.88 -0.58
C ARG A 46 -0.88 17.42 -0.28
N LEU A 47 0.36 17.13 0.11
CA LEU A 47 0.79 15.77 0.42
C LEU A 47 -0.08 15.18 1.53
N PHE A 48 -0.53 13.95 1.35
CA PHE A 48 -1.37 13.18 2.29
C PHE A 48 -2.72 13.82 2.63
N GLU A 49 -3.27 14.67 1.75
CA GLU A 49 -4.57 15.34 1.97
C GLU A 49 -5.72 14.36 2.19
N PHE A 50 -5.63 13.15 1.62
CA PHE A 50 -6.66 12.10 1.74
C PHE A 50 -6.34 11.04 2.80
N ALA A 51 -5.22 11.15 3.52
CA ALA A 51 -4.87 10.19 4.56
C ALA A 51 -5.93 10.06 5.67
N PRO A 52 -6.61 11.15 6.12
CA PRO A 52 -7.70 11.03 7.09
C PRO A 52 -8.85 10.13 6.61
N ILE A 53 -9.14 10.13 5.31
CA ILE A 53 -10.18 9.28 4.71
C ILE A 53 -9.80 7.81 4.85
N LEU A 54 -8.55 7.46 4.57
CA LEU A 54 -8.08 6.09 4.75
C LEU A 54 -8.11 5.66 6.22
N VAL A 55 -7.77 6.55 7.15
CA VAL A 55 -7.89 6.28 8.60
C VAL A 55 -9.32 5.91 8.97
N GLU A 56 -10.31 6.68 8.48
CA GLU A 56 -11.72 6.40 8.72
C GLU A 56 -12.17 5.07 8.09
N CYS A 57 -11.74 4.79 6.84
CA CYS A 57 -12.05 3.52 6.17
C CYS A 57 -11.50 2.31 6.94
N LEU A 58 -10.32 2.44 7.54
CA LEU A 58 -9.65 1.38 8.28
C LEU A 58 -10.09 1.28 9.75
N ALA A 59 -10.86 2.23 10.27
CA ALA A 59 -11.29 2.21 11.68
C ALA A 59 -12.03 0.91 12.09
N PRO A 60 -12.94 0.33 11.26
CA PRO A 60 -13.59 -0.94 11.59
C PRO A 60 -12.66 -2.16 11.48
N HIS A 61 -11.50 -2.03 10.86
CA HIS A 61 -10.58 -3.10 10.51
C HIS A 61 -9.27 -2.99 11.30
N GLY A 62 -9.35 -3.21 12.63
CA GLY A 62 -8.24 -3.00 13.56
C GLY A 62 -7.00 -3.87 13.30
N ASN A 63 -7.19 -5.06 12.72
CA ASN A 63 -6.12 -6.03 12.45
C ASN A 63 -5.44 -5.86 11.09
N VAL A 64 -5.91 -4.94 10.25
CA VAL A 64 -5.30 -4.72 8.93
C VAL A 64 -3.95 -4.07 9.06
N GLU A 65 -2.94 -4.75 8.57
CA GLU A 65 -1.56 -4.30 8.45
C GLU A 65 -1.36 -3.59 7.10
N ILE A 66 -0.48 -2.60 7.05
CA ILE A 66 -0.13 -1.89 5.82
C ILE A 66 1.25 -2.32 5.33
N VAL A 67 1.33 -2.65 4.05
CA VAL A 67 2.58 -2.85 3.31
C VAL A 67 2.71 -1.75 2.27
N LEU A 68 3.78 -0.98 2.36
CA LEU A 68 4.03 0.12 1.44
C LEU A 68 4.35 -0.40 0.04
N SER A 69 3.58 0.06 -0.95
CA SER A 69 3.75 -0.27 -2.36
C SER A 69 3.98 1.01 -3.18
N THR A 70 4.77 1.92 -2.65
CA THR A 70 5.02 3.24 -3.21
C THR A 70 6.47 3.41 -3.66
N SER A 71 6.69 4.19 -4.71
CA SER A 71 8.02 4.59 -5.17
C SER A 71 8.83 5.37 -4.11
N TRP A 72 8.16 5.96 -3.11
CA TRP A 72 8.82 6.67 -2.02
C TRP A 72 9.78 5.77 -1.24
N VAL A 73 9.47 4.48 -1.10
CA VAL A 73 10.38 3.52 -0.43
C VAL A 73 11.67 3.36 -1.21
N HIS A 74 11.59 3.30 -2.54
CA HIS A 74 12.77 3.24 -3.40
C HIS A 74 13.60 4.53 -3.34
N HIS A 75 12.94 5.69 -3.27
CA HIS A 75 13.60 7.00 -3.32
C HIS A 75 14.14 7.49 -1.97
N LEU A 76 13.42 7.25 -0.88
CA LEU A 76 13.74 7.75 0.47
C LEU A 76 14.23 6.67 1.43
N GLY A 77 13.96 5.41 1.13
CA GLY A 77 14.09 4.29 2.05
C GLY A 77 12.85 4.08 2.92
N TYR A 78 12.69 2.85 3.39
CA TYR A 78 11.51 2.37 4.12
C TYR A 78 11.14 3.24 5.34
N LEU A 79 12.11 3.53 6.20
CA LEU A 79 11.83 4.26 7.45
C LEU A 79 11.34 5.68 7.20
N ARG A 80 11.89 6.37 6.19
CA ARG A 80 11.47 7.74 5.86
C ARG A 80 10.09 7.73 5.19
N ALA A 81 9.81 6.79 4.29
CA ALA A 81 8.50 6.64 3.68
C ALA A 81 7.43 6.33 4.74
N LYS A 82 7.70 5.39 5.65
CA LYS A 82 6.81 5.09 6.79
C LYS A 82 6.55 6.33 7.66
N LYS A 83 7.60 7.07 8.01
CA LYS A 83 7.50 8.27 8.87
C LYS A 83 6.77 9.44 8.21
N ALA A 84 6.67 9.46 6.88
CA ALA A 84 5.92 10.50 6.16
C ALA A 84 4.40 10.38 6.36
N LEU A 85 3.91 9.18 6.69
CA LEU A 85 2.50 8.95 6.97
C LEU A 85 2.07 9.54 8.33
N PRO A 86 0.79 9.96 8.46
CA PRO A 86 0.19 10.23 9.77
C PRO A 86 0.31 9.03 10.71
N GLY A 87 0.46 9.28 12.02
CA GLY A 87 0.71 8.26 13.04
C GLY A 87 -0.25 7.08 12.97
N ALA A 88 -1.56 7.33 12.85
CA ALA A 88 -2.58 6.28 12.78
C ALA A 88 -2.38 5.29 11.60
N LEU A 89 -1.79 5.70 10.49
CA LEU A 89 -1.43 4.82 9.37
C LEU A 89 -0.01 4.26 9.55
N SER A 90 0.93 5.10 9.97
CA SER A 90 2.32 4.72 10.18
C SER A 90 2.47 3.56 11.16
N GLU A 91 1.69 3.52 12.23
CA GLU A 91 1.70 2.45 13.23
C GLU A 91 1.27 1.09 12.66
N ARG A 92 0.41 1.08 11.63
CA ARG A 92 -0.02 -0.13 10.93
C ARG A 92 1.00 -0.65 9.91
N VAL A 93 2.01 0.14 9.55
CA VAL A 93 2.99 -0.24 8.52
C VAL A 93 3.97 -1.28 9.06
N VAL A 94 3.99 -2.44 8.42
CA VAL A 94 4.80 -3.60 8.81
C VAL A 94 5.88 -3.95 7.78
N GLY A 95 5.82 -3.40 6.56
CA GLY A 95 6.78 -3.72 5.50
C GLY A 95 6.57 -2.89 4.24
N ALA A 96 7.31 -3.28 3.21
CA ALA A 96 7.20 -2.69 1.88
C ALA A 96 7.46 -3.74 0.79
N THR A 97 6.94 -3.52 -0.41
CA THR A 97 7.20 -4.40 -1.57
C THR A 97 8.63 -4.29 -2.09
N TYR A 98 9.28 -3.15 -1.86
CA TYR A 98 10.68 -2.91 -2.23
C TYR A 98 11.63 -3.12 -1.05
N HIS A 99 12.79 -3.74 -1.33
CA HIS A 99 13.93 -3.77 -0.41
C HIS A 99 15.25 -3.67 -1.20
N SER A 100 16.17 -2.82 -0.73
CA SER A 100 17.46 -2.59 -1.40
C SER A 100 18.38 -3.82 -1.49
N ARG A 101 18.14 -4.84 -0.65
CA ARG A 101 18.88 -6.11 -0.65
C ARG A 101 18.32 -7.15 -1.63
N TYR A 102 17.22 -6.89 -2.32
CA TYR A 102 16.73 -7.80 -3.34
C TYR A 102 17.76 -7.90 -4.47
N PHE A 103 17.92 -9.11 -5.02
CA PHE A 103 18.87 -9.35 -6.11
C PHE A 103 18.56 -8.50 -7.36
N ASP A 104 17.30 -8.14 -7.54
CA ASP A 104 16.80 -7.34 -8.66
C ASP A 104 16.40 -5.90 -8.24
N ALA A 105 16.95 -5.41 -7.13
CA ALA A 105 16.63 -4.08 -6.59
C ALA A 105 16.83 -2.95 -7.63
N ARG A 106 17.81 -3.09 -8.51
CA ARG A 106 18.11 -2.09 -9.56
C ARG A 106 17.02 -1.99 -10.62
N THR A 107 16.31 -3.07 -10.91
CA THR A 107 15.23 -3.13 -11.90
C THR A 107 13.86 -3.11 -11.26
N TRP A 108 13.77 -3.01 -9.94
CA TRP A 108 12.51 -3.06 -9.22
C TRP A 108 11.52 -1.99 -9.67
N ALA A 109 11.99 -0.75 -9.79
CA ALA A 109 11.15 0.39 -10.19
C ALA A 109 10.60 0.30 -11.62
N SER A 110 11.21 -0.52 -12.50
CA SER A 110 10.72 -0.76 -13.86
C SER A 110 9.66 -1.87 -13.94
N LYS A 111 9.41 -2.59 -12.86
CA LYS A 111 8.35 -3.61 -12.82
C LYS A 111 6.99 -2.97 -12.58
N ALA A 112 5.98 -3.50 -13.26
CA ALA A 112 4.59 -3.11 -13.03
C ALA A 112 4.19 -3.30 -11.55
N ARG A 113 3.36 -2.44 -11.04
CA ARG A 113 2.91 -2.41 -9.64
C ARG A 113 2.32 -3.76 -9.21
N GLY A 114 1.42 -4.33 -10.01
CA GLY A 114 0.84 -5.64 -9.72
C GLY A 114 1.89 -6.73 -9.57
N THR A 115 2.93 -6.73 -10.42
CA THR A 115 4.04 -7.69 -10.32
C THR A 115 4.79 -7.55 -8.99
N GLN A 116 5.03 -6.32 -8.52
CA GLN A 116 5.69 -6.06 -7.25
C GLN A 116 4.85 -6.57 -6.07
N ILE A 117 3.55 -6.30 -6.09
CA ILE A 117 2.60 -6.71 -5.04
C ILE A 117 2.43 -8.23 -5.03
N LEU A 118 2.16 -8.85 -6.18
CA LEU A 118 1.94 -10.29 -6.27
C LEU A 118 3.18 -11.09 -5.84
N ARG A 119 4.39 -10.58 -6.11
CA ARG A 119 5.60 -11.19 -5.58
C ARG A 119 5.61 -11.19 -4.05
N TYR A 120 5.20 -10.09 -3.40
CA TYR A 120 5.09 -10.02 -1.95
C TYR A 120 4.03 -10.97 -1.42
N VAL A 121 2.85 -11.02 -2.05
CA VAL A 121 1.75 -11.94 -1.74
C VAL A 121 2.22 -13.40 -1.77
N LEU A 122 2.91 -13.80 -2.82
CA LEU A 122 3.42 -15.18 -2.98
C LEU A 122 4.52 -15.49 -1.95
N THR A 123 5.48 -14.57 -1.77
CA THR A 123 6.59 -14.77 -0.84
C THR A 123 6.11 -14.92 0.60
N HIS A 124 5.11 -14.16 1.01
CA HIS A 124 4.53 -14.18 2.35
C HIS A 124 3.29 -15.07 2.47
N ARG A 125 2.90 -15.78 1.39
CA ARG A 125 1.74 -16.70 1.35
C ARG A 125 0.45 -16.04 1.85
N LEU A 126 0.23 -14.77 1.47
CA LEU A 126 -0.95 -14.03 1.90
C LEU A 126 -2.21 -14.58 1.21
N THR A 127 -3.25 -14.81 1.97
CA THR A 127 -4.57 -15.22 1.49
C THR A 127 -5.63 -14.13 1.61
N SER A 128 -5.39 -13.15 2.50
CA SER A 128 -6.29 -12.03 2.74
C SER A 128 -5.52 -10.72 2.52
N TRP A 129 -5.73 -10.12 1.34
CA TRP A 129 -5.04 -8.90 0.97
C TRP A 129 -5.87 -8.03 0.02
N LEU A 130 -5.60 -6.75 0.04
CA LEU A 130 -6.19 -5.75 -0.84
C LEU A 130 -5.08 -4.77 -1.26
N ALA A 131 -5.15 -4.22 -2.44
CA ALA A 131 -4.30 -3.13 -2.89
C ALA A 131 -5.14 -1.88 -3.17
N ILE A 132 -4.59 -0.72 -2.88
CA ILE A 132 -5.13 0.57 -3.27
C ILE A 132 -4.04 1.33 -4.02
N ASP A 133 -4.29 1.60 -5.30
CA ASP A 133 -3.28 2.08 -6.24
C ASP A 133 -3.95 2.80 -7.43
N ASP A 134 -3.28 3.72 -8.07
CA ASP A 134 -3.74 4.32 -9.32
C ASP A 134 -3.32 3.49 -10.56
N GLU A 135 -2.32 2.62 -10.39
CA GLU A 135 -1.81 1.72 -11.43
C GLU A 135 -2.35 0.29 -11.23
N ILE A 136 -2.92 -0.29 -12.31
CA ILE A 136 -3.46 -1.65 -12.31
C ILE A 136 -2.67 -2.66 -13.15
N ILE A 137 -1.58 -2.23 -13.78
CA ILE A 137 -0.77 -3.09 -14.63
C ILE A 137 -0.07 -4.17 -13.80
N GLY A 138 -0.08 -5.39 -14.32
CA GLY A 138 0.61 -6.53 -13.71
C GLY A 138 -0.20 -7.30 -12.67
N PHE A 139 -1.45 -6.93 -12.39
CA PHE A 139 -2.33 -7.68 -11.48
C PHE A 139 -3.00 -8.90 -12.13
N GLY A 140 -3.11 -8.94 -13.47
CA GLY A 140 -3.70 -10.05 -14.17
C GLY A 140 -5.14 -10.34 -13.72
N GLU A 141 -5.41 -11.57 -13.31
CA GLU A 141 -6.72 -12.02 -12.80
C GLU A 141 -7.07 -11.50 -11.39
N HIS A 142 -6.14 -10.83 -10.70
CA HIS A 142 -6.31 -10.36 -9.32
C HIS A 142 -6.91 -8.95 -9.21
N LEU A 143 -7.56 -8.43 -10.24
CA LEU A 143 -8.17 -7.08 -10.20
C LEU A 143 -9.27 -6.94 -9.15
N SER A 144 -9.90 -8.02 -8.72
CA SER A 144 -10.86 -8.02 -7.60
C SER A 144 -10.20 -7.63 -6.25
N HIS A 145 -8.89 -7.79 -6.13
CA HIS A 145 -8.09 -7.38 -4.97
C HIS A 145 -7.54 -5.97 -5.10
N VAL A 146 -8.01 -5.17 -6.06
CA VAL A 146 -7.49 -3.82 -6.29
C VAL A 146 -8.61 -2.78 -6.24
N VAL A 147 -8.42 -1.76 -5.43
CA VAL A 147 -9.18 -0.52 -5.50
C VAL A 147 -8.37 0.48 -6.31
N ARG A 148 -8.78 0.65 -7.57
CA ARG A 148 -8.15 1.62 -8.45
C ARG A 148 -8.58 3.03 -8.09
N CYS A 149 -7.60 3.92 -7.93
CA CYS A 149 -7.81 5.36 -7.82
C CYS A 149 -7.59 6.06 -9.17
N ASP A 150 -8.26 7.17 -9.39
CA ASP A 150 -7.87 8.13 -10.41
C ASP A 150 -6.74 9.00 -9.86
N GLU A 151 -5.66 9.17 -10.61
CA GLU A 151 -4.45 9.87 -10.16
C GLU A 151 -4.68 11.34 -9.74
N ASN A 152 -5.72 11.98 -10.30
CA ASN A 152 -6.04 13.38 -10.03
C ASN A 152 -7.00 13.57 -8.85
N SER A 153 -7.66 12.53 -8.39
CA SER A 153 -8.63 12.60 -7.29
C SER A 153 -8.33 11.67 -6.13
N GLY A 154 -7.58 10.59 -6.36
CA GLY A 154 -7.22 9.64 -5.33
C GLY A 154 -8.40 9.18 -4.47
N LEU A 155 -8.19 9.07 -3.18
CA LEU A 155 -9.26 8.82 -2.18
C LEU A 155 -10.18 10.03 -1.94
N GLY A 156 -9.95 11.18 -2.57
CA GLY A 156 -10.89 12.30 -2.56
C GLY A 156 -12.17 12.00 -3.32
N ASP A 157 -12.16 11.02 -4.25
CA ASP A 157 -13.36 10.60 -4.97
C ASP A 157 -14.28 9.72 -4.11
N VAL A 158 -15.54 10.14 -3.95
CA VAL A 158 -16.53 9.45 -3.11
C VAL A 158 -16.84 8.02 -3.62
N ARG A 159 -16.83 7.79 -4.93
CA ARG A 159 -17.05 6.46 -5.51
C ARG A 159 -15.91 5.52 -5.14
N THR A 160 -14.67 6.00 -5.19
CA THR A 160 -13.48 5.25 -4.78
C THR A 160 -13.55 4.94 -3.28
N GLN A 161 -13.96 5.87 -2.43
CA GLN A 161 -14.17 5.63 -1.00
C GLN A 161 -15.22 4.54 -0.73
N THR A 162 -16.35 4.58 -1.45
CA THR A 162 -17.41 3.58 -1.33
C THR A 162 -16.89 2.20 -1.75
N LEU A 163 -16.19 2.12 -2.87
CA LEU A 163 -15.59 0.88 -3.34
C LEU A 163 -14.57 0.33 -2.33
N LEU A 164 -13.72 1.20 -1.78
CA LEU A 164 -12.75 0.80 -0.76
C LEU A 164 -13.43 0.18 0.47
N ARG A 165 -14.47 0.83 1.01
CA ARG A 165 -15.21 0.32 2.18
C ARG A 165 -15.83 -1.05 1.88
N THR A 166 -16.42 -1.22 0.69
CA THR A 166 -16.98 -2.49 0.24
C THR A 166 -15.91 -3.58 0.17
N ARG A 167 -14.79 -3.29 -0.48
CA ARG A 167 -13.68 -4.24 -0.61
C ARG A 167 -13.01 -4.61 0.71
N LEU A 168 -12.87 -3.63 1.62
CA LEU A 168 -12.36 -3.90 2.98
C LEU A 168 -13.28 -4.87 3.73
N ALA A 169 -14.61 -4.67 3.64
CA ALA A 169 -15.58 -5.58 4.28
C ALA A 169 -15.56 -6.98 3.64
N GLU A 170 -15.45 -7.08 2.32
CA GLU A 170 -15.38 -8.37 1.60
C GLU A 170 -14.10 -9.16 1.92
N GLN A 171 -12.95 -8.47 2.05
CA GLN A 171 -11.64 -9.12 2.23
C GLN A 171 -11.27 -9.34 3.70
N PHE A 172 -11.75 -8.49 4.59
CA PHE A 172 -11.29 -8.41 5.98
C PHE A 172 -12.44 -8.46 7.01
N GLY A 173 -13.69 -8.54 6.54
CA GLY A 173 -14.89 -8.64 7.39
C GLY A 173 -15.14 -10.03 7.98
#